data_ced4b570e8605f6ab3581f5c4eebdc1b
#
_entry.id   ced4b570e8605f6ab3581f5c4eebdc1b
#
_cell.length_a   1.000
_cell.length_b   1.000
_cell.length_c   1.000
_cell.angle_alpha   90.00
_cell.angle_beta   90.00
_cell.angle_gamma   90.00
#
_symmetry.space_group_name_H-M   'P 1'
#
loop_
_entity.id
_entity.type
_entity.pdbx_description
1 polymer ?
#
loop_
_entity_poly.entity_id
_entity_poly.type
_entity_poly.pdbx_seq_one_letter_code
_entity_poly.pdbx_strand_id
1 'polypeptide(L)'
;DVEEQLKIPGSVYHDVEFGLLPDLENVNFENDVIFTWNGTTSGARVPNANWIPDDRKGVTLCDATSAVFAQELDWSKLDATTFSWQKVLGGEAAHGILILSPKAVNLLETYTPDWPIPKIFRLTKNKKLIDGVFRGETLNTPSMLCVEDYLDVLEWVKSIGGYKGTIERANNNFSIIKQWINQIDWLDFLCVD
;
A
#
# COMPACT_ATOMS: atom_id res chain seq x y z
N ASP A 1 11.04 -10.94 -3.21
CA ASP A 1 11.54 -9.73 -3.91
C ASP A 1 12.08 -8.67 -2.95
N VAL A 2 11.37 -8.32 -1.85
CA VAL A 2 11.89 -7.35 -0.85
C VAL A 2 13.14 -7.90 -0.18
N GLU A 3 13.17 -9.17 0.19
CA GLU A 3 14.32 -9.86 0.75
C GLU A 3 15.53 -9.78 -0.19
N GLU A 4 15.35 -10.13 -1.46
CA GLU A 4 16.42 -10.12 -2.45
C GLU A 4 16.99 -8.73 -2.72
N GLN A 5 16.13 -7.71 -2.69
CA GLN A 5 16.51 -6.34 -3.01
C GLN A 5 17.16 -5.61 -1.82
N LEU A 6 16.60 -5.74 -0.64
CA LEU A 6 17.07 -4.99 0.52
C LEU A 6 18.25 -5.67 1.23
N LYS A 7 18.25 -6.99 1.36
CA LYS A 7 19.31 -7.76 2.03
C LYS A 7 19.78 -7.16 3.36
N ILE A 8 18.82 -6.63 4.13
CA ILE A 8 19.11 -5.94 5.38
C ILE A 8 19.52 -6.99 6.43
N PRO A 9 20.74 -6.92 6.99
CA PRO A 9 21.18 -7.87 8.01
C PRO A 9 20.25 -7.86 9.23
N GLY A 10 19.87 -9.06 9.67
CA GLY A 10 18.96 -9.22 10.81
C GLY A 10 17.48 -9.11 10.51
N SER A 11 17.11 -8.94 9.25
CA SER A 11 15.69 -9.02 8.86
C SER A 11 15.14 -10.42 9.05
N VAL A 12 13.88 -10.50 9.48
CA VAL A 12 13.11 -11.74 9.60
C VAL A 12 12.05 -11.73 8.50
N TYR A 13 12.01 -12.82 7.73
CA TYR A 13 11.07 -12.99 6.63
C TYR A 13 10.03 -14.03 7.03
N HIS A 14 8.77 -13.71 6.79
CA HIS A 14 7.64 -14.60 7.04
C HIS A 14 7.13 -15.14 5.71
N ASP A 15 7.78 -16.19 5.22
CA ASP A 15 7.42 -16.86 3.98
C ASP A 15 6.41 -17.98 4.21
N VAL A 16 5.48 -18.14 3.28
CA VAL A 16 4.47 -19.19 3.29
C VAL A 16 4.23 -19.71 1.87
N GLU A 17 3.52 -20.81 1.77
CA GLU A 17 3.11 -21.35 0.49
C GLU A 17 2.26 -20.37 -0.31
N PHE A 18 2.36 -20.46 -1.63
CA PHE A 18 1.67 -19.57 -2.54
C PHE A 18 0.14 -19.64 -2.36
N GLY A 19 -0.48 -18.48 -2.13
CA GLY A 19 -1.92 -18.38 -1.87
C GLY A 19 -2.30 -18.33 -0.38
N LEU A 20 -1.33 -18.50 0.53
CA LEU A 20 -1.55 -18.38 1.98
C LEU A 20 -1.06 -17.04 2.52
N LEU A 21 -1.51 -16.71 3.73
CA LEU A 21 -0.95 -15.62 4.54
C LEU A 21 -0.04 -16.19 5.62
N PRO A 22 1.05 -15.50 5.97
CA PRO A 22 1.83 -15.86 7.15
C PRO A 22 1.00 -15.66 8.42
N ASP A 23 1.45 -16.30 9.51
CA ASP A 23 0.86 -16.07 10.82
C ASP A 23 1.14 -14.64 11.28
N LEU A 24 0.12 -13.80 11.20
CA LEU A 24 0.19 -12.38 11.52
C LEU A 24 0.31 -12.11 13.02
N GLU A 25 -0.06 -13.07 13.88
CA GLU A 25 0.04 -12.94 15.35
C GLU A 25 1.50 -13.01 15.82
N ASN A 26 2.37 -13.63 15.04
CA ASN A 26 3.79 -13.77 15.37
C ASN A 26 4.69 -12.64 14.84
N VAL A 27 4.11 -11.59 14.28
CA VAL A 27 4.87 -10.44 13.78
C VAL A 27 5.40 -9.59 14.94
N ASN A 28 6.71 -9.35 14.96
CA ASN A 28 7.34 -8.56 16.02
C ASN A 28 7.32 -7.06 15.69
N PHE A 29 6.42 -6.32 16.31
CA PHE A 29 6.26 -4.87 16.16
C PHE A 29 7.21 -3.99 16.99
N GLU A 30 8.18 -4.59 17.69
CA GLU A 30 9.34 -3.85 18.20
C GLU A 30 10.22 -3.35 17.03
N ASN A 31 10.18 -4.05 15.90
CA ASN A 31 10.86 -3.73 14.65
C ASN A 31 9.91 -3.05 13.64
N ASP A 32 10.51 -2.45 12.62
CA ASP A 32 9.77 -1.98 11.46
C ASP A 32 9.22 -3.17 10.67
N VAL A 33 7.99 -3.04 10.18
CA VAL A 33 7.29 -4.11 9.45
C VAL A 33 6.95 -3.64 8.05
N ILE A 34 7.44 -4.37 7.05
CA ILE A 34 7.16 -4.10 5.63
C ILE A 34 6.28 -5.21 5.08
N PHE A 35 5.17 -4.85 4.46
CA PHE A 35 4.26 -5.80 3.87
C PHE A 35 3.48 -5.21 2.70
N THR A 36 2.91 -6.10 1.88
CA THR A 36 1.89 -5.73 0.88
C THR A 36 0.51 -6.05 1.44
N TRP A 37 -0.47 -5.17 1.20
CA TRP A 37 -1.84 -5.42 1.67
C TRP A 37 -2.46 -6.65 1.01
N ASN A 38 -2.15 -6.87 -0.25
CA ASN A 38 -2.56 -8.08 -0.98
C ASN A 38 -1.57 -8.45 -2.08
N GLY A 39 -1.43 -9.75 -2.32
CA GLY A 39 -0.60 -10.32 -3.38
C GLY A 39 -1.26 -10.18 -4.76
N THR A 40 -0.48 -9.77 -5.75
CA THR A 40 -0.98 -9.57 -7.12
C THR A 40 -1.40 -10.89 -7.78
N THR A 41 -0.60 -11.93 -7.63
CA THR A 41 -0.78 -13.20 -8.37
C THR A 41 -1.49 -14.25 -7.53
N SER A 42 -1.23 -14.28 -6.22
CA SER A 42 -1.81 -15.27 -5.32
C SER A 42 -3.25 -14.95 -4.93
N GLY A 43 -3.63 -13.67 -4.93
CA GLY A 43 -4.91 -13.22 -4.41
C GLY A 43 -4.99 -13.15 -2.87
N ALA A 44 -3.96 -13.64 -2.17
CA ALA A 44 -3.89 -13.54 -0.71
C ALA A 44 -3.90 -12.08 -0.26
N ARG A 45 -4.68 -11.76 0.74
CA ARG A 45 -4.79 -10.40 1.28
C ARG A 45 -4.82 -10.38 2.80
N VAL A 46 -4.33 -9.32 3.38
CA VAL A 46 -4.50 -9.06 4.82
C VAL A 46 -5.98 -8.83 5.10
N PRO A 47 -6.61 -9.57 6.02
CA PRO A 47 -8.06 -9.50 6.24
C PRO A 47 -8.52 -8.16 6.83
N ASN A 48 -7.68 -7.56 7.66
CA ASN A 48 -7.88 -6.26 8.30
C ASN A 48 -6.56 -5.80 8.96
N ALA A 49 -6.58 -4.68 9.68
CA ALA A 49 -5.41 -4.16 10.39
C ALA A 49 -5.39 -4.49 11.90
N ASN A 50 -6.26 -5.37 12.40
CA ASN A 50 -6.35 -5.67 13.84
C ASN A 50 -5.11 -6.37 14.39
N TRP A 51 -4.34 -7.05 13.55
CA TRP A 51 -3.07 -7.67 13.90
C TRP A 51 -1.95 -6.66 14.19
N ILE A 52 -2.13 -5.38 13.82
CA ILE A 52 -1.17 -4.31 14.04
C ILE A 52 -1.50 -3.63 15.38
N PRO A 53 -0.66 -3.73 16.42
CA PRO A 53 -0.93 -3.11 17.72
C PRO A 53 -0.82 -1.58 17.66
N ASP A 54 -1.55 -0.89 18.53
CA ASP A 54 -1.52 0.57 18.62
C ASP A 54 -0.23 1.09 19.25
N ASP A 55 0.33 0.35 20.19
CA ASP A 55 1.52 0.68 20.96
C ASP A 55 2.84 0.18 20.32
N ARG A 56 2.80 -0.20 19.03
CA ARG A 56 3.96 -0.65 18.27
C ARG A 56 5.12 0.37 18.32
N LYS A 57 6.34 -0.12 18.51
CA LYS A 57 7.55 0.73 18.47
C LYS A 57 8.01 0.98 17.04
N GLY A 58 8.10 -0.07 16.25
CA GLY A 58 8.45 0.03 14.84
C GLY A 58 7.40 0.73 14.00
N VAL A 59 7.75 1.14 12.80
CA VAL A 59 6.85 1.70 11.80
C VAL A 59 6.33 0.62 10.85
N THR A 60 5.10 0.78 10.39
CA THR A 60 4.50 -0.08 9.37
C THR A 60 4.62 0.56 7.99
N LEU A 61 5.21 -0.17 7.05
CA LEU A 61 5.37 0.24 5.65
C LEU A 61 4.51 -0.69 4.78
N CYS A 62 3.50 -0.15 4.14
CA CYS A 62 2.52 -0.92 3.39
C CYS A 62 2.49 -0.51 1.93
N ASP A 63 2.68 -1.47 1.03
CA ASP A 63 2.26 -1.32 -0.35
C ASP A 63 0.78 -1.69 -0.44
N ALA A 64 -0.05 -0.69 -0.69
CA ALA A 64 -1.49 -0.82 -0.82
C ALA A 64 -2.00 -0.53 -2.25
N THR A 65 -1.14 -0.67 -3.24
CA THR A 65 -1.43 -0.31 -4.64
C THR A 65 -2.71 -0.94 -5.16
N SER A 66 -2.98 -2.20 -4.83
CA SER A 66 -4.20 -2.89 -5.26
C SER A 66 -5.34 -2.80 -4.24
N ALA A 67 -5.09 -2.28 -3.04
CA ALA A 67 -6.06 -2.21 -1.96
C ALA A 67 -6.77 -0.86 -1.87
N VAL A 68 -6.03 0.23 -2.02
CA VAL A 68 -6.59 1.59 -1.95
C VAL A 68 -7.71 1.74 -2.99
N PHE A 69 -8.84 2.27 -2.58
CA PHE A 69 -10.10 2.37 -3.31
C PHE A 69 -10.84 1.05 -3.59
N ALA A 70 -10.26 -0.12 -3.26
CA ALA A 70 -10.95 -1.41 -3.37
C ALA A 70 -11.31 -2.03 -2.02
N GLN A 71 -10.57 -1.69 -0.97
CA GLN A 71 -10.69 -2.30 0.36
C GLN A 71 -10.63 -1.22 1.44
N GLU A 72 -11.24 -1.50 2.59
CA GLU A 72 -11.12 -0.63 3.75
C GLU A 72 -9.72 -0.78 4.36
N LEU A 73 -9.08 0.36 4.63
CA LEU A 73 -7.80 0.46 5.28
C LEU A 73 -7.93 1.25 6.57
N ASP A 74 -7.41 0.72 7.67
CA ASP A 74 -7.28 1.48 8.91
C ASP A 74 -5.98 2.31 8.86
N TRP A 75 -6.11 3.55 8.47
CA TRP A 75 -5.00 4.49 8.31
C TRP A 75 -4.26 4.78 9.62
N SER A 76 -4.88 4.55 10.78
CA SER A 76 -4.24 4.72 12.09
C SER A 76 -3.15 3.68 12.36
N LYS A 77 -3.22 2.56 11.66
CA LYS A 77 -2.28 1.44 11.76
C LYS A 77 -1.14 1.49 10.74
N LEU A 78 -1.20 2.42 9.76
CA LEU A 78 -0.26 2.49 8.65
C LEU A 78 0.60 3.75 8.77
N ASP A 79 1.93 3.57 8.86
CA ASP A 79 2.86 4.68 9.07
C ASP A 79 3.41 5.24 7.75
N ALA A 80 3.74 4.38 6.80
CA ALA A 80 4.08 4.75 5.44
C ALA A 80 3.31 3.86 4.47
N THR A 81 2.41 4.46 3.70
CA THR A 81 1.61 3.72 2.72
C THR A 81 1.90 4.26 1.33
N THR A 82 2.24 3.36 0.44
CA THR A 82 2.41 3.70 -0.97
C THR A 82 1.35 3.04 -1.83
N PHE A 83 0.91 3.74 -2.86
CA PHE A 83 0.08 3.20 -3.92
C PHE A 83 0.28 3.97 -5.21
N SER A 84 -0.17 3.39 -6.30
CA SER A 84 -0.24 4.02 -7.60
C SER A 84 -1.64 3.85 -8.17
N TRP A 85 -2.04 4.71 -9.10
CA TRP A 85 -3.44 4.76 -9.54
C TRP A 85 -3.80 3.85 -10.71
N GLN A 86 -2.91 2.92 -11.10
CA GLN A 86 -3.16 1.98 -12.20
C GLN A 86 -4.12 0.82 -11.87
N LYS A 87 -4.64 0.72 -10.65
CA LYS A 87 -5.56 -0.35 -10.23
C LYS A 87 -7.01 0.13 -10.28
N VAL A 88 -7.63 0.38 -9.14
CA VAL A 88 -9.06 0.76 -9.08
C VAL A 88 -9.35 2.05 -9.82
N LEU A 89 -8.43 2.98 -9.82
CA LEU A 89 -8.58 4.27 -10.49
C LEU A 89 -8.30 4.20 -12.01
N GLY A 90 -7.84 3.07 -12.53
CA GLY A 90 -7.76 2.80 -13.98
C GLY A 90 -6.73 3.62 -14.75
N GLY A 91 -5.89 4.40 -14.08
CA GLY A 91 -4.85 5.18 -14.71
C GLY A 91 -3.59 4.39 -15.05
N GLU A 92 -2.57 5.07 -15.56
CA GLU A 92 -1.28 4.46 -15.83
C GLU A 92 -0.40 4.38 -14.59
N ALA A 93 0.53 3.42 -14.55
CA ALA A 93 1.51 3.24 -13.48
C ALA A 93 2.66 4.29 -13.54
N ALA A 94 2.32 5.54 -13.77
CA ALA A 94 3.27 6.61 -14.02
C ALA A 94 3.67 7.39 -12.77
N HIS A 95 2.82 7.41 -11.76
CA HIS A 95 3.00 8.20 -10.54
C HIS A 95 2.68 7.39 -9.30
N GLY A 96 3.49 7.55 -8.26
CA GLY A 96 3.26 6.97 -6.95
C GLY A 96 2.76 8.01 -5.96
N ILE A 97 1.86 7.59 -5.10
CA ILE A 97 1.39 8.36 -3.95
C ILE A 97 2.06 7.78 -2.70
N LEU A 98 2.52 8.65 -1.84
CA LEU A 98 3.07 8.30 -0.52
C LEU A 98 2.28 9.03 0.56
N ILE A 99 1.73 8.27 1.49
CA ILE A 99 1.05 8.78 2.67
C ILE A 99 1.92 8.46 3.88
N LEU A 100 2.18 9.45 4.72
CA LEU A 100 2.99 9.32 5.93
C LEU A 100 2.19 9.67 7.17
N SER A 101 2.29 8.82 8.20
CA SER A 101 1.79 9.15 9.54
C SER A 101 2.67 10.20 10.23
N PRO A 102 2.17 10.89 11.26
CA PRO A 102 3.01 11.76 12.08
C PRO A 102 4.23 11.04 12.70
N LYS A 103 4.09 9.75 13.03
CA LYS A 103 5.18 8.91 13.53
C LYS A 103 6.28 8.72 12.48
N ALA A 104 5.91 8.40 11.24
CA ALA A 104 6.85 8.28 10.14
C ALA A 104 7.56 9.60 9.84
N VAL A 105 6.84 10.72 9.85
CA VAL A 105 7.42 12.07 9.67
C VAL A 105 8.44 12.37 10.77
N ASN A 106 8.10 12.11 12.03
CA ASN A 106 9.03 12.31 13.15
C ASN A 106 10.29 11.46 13.00
N LEU A 107 10.16 10.20 12.57
CA LEU A 107 11.32 9.33 12.31
C LEU A 107 12.21 9.90 11.20
N LEU A 108 11.62 10.34 10.09
CA LEU A 108 12.35 10.95 8.97
C LEU A 108 13.10 12.24 9.38
N GLU A 109 12.58 13.02 10.33
CA GLU A 109 13.20 14.25 10.81
C GLU A 109 14.25 14.02 11.91
N THR A 110 14.23 12.88 12.58
CA THR A 110 15.17 12.54 13.67
C THR A 110 16.30 11.63 13.24
N TYR A 111 16.05 10.73 12.30
CA TYR A 111 17.04 9.79 11.79
C TYR A 111 17.83 10.40 10.63
N THR A 112 19.12 10.11 10.59
CA THR A 112 20.00 10.44 9.45
C THR A 112 20.73 9.17 9.06
N PRO A 113 20.52 8.64 7.84
CA PRO A 113 21.21 7.45 7.38
C PRO A 113 22.71 7.71 7.19
N ASP A 114 23.52 6.69 7.47
CA ASP A 114 24.98 6.75 7.33
C ASP A 114 25.44 6.63 5.86
N TRP A 115 24.52 6.37 4.96
CA TRP A 115 24.79 6.23 3.51
C TRP A 115 24.07 7.33 2.70
N PRO A 116 24.62 7.68 1.54
CA PRO A 116 24.00 8.69 0.68
C PRO A 116 22.70 8.15 0.07
N ILE A 117 21.62 8.91 0.23
CA ILE A 117 20.32 8.62 -0.40
C ILE A 117 20.25 9.34 -1.76
N PRO A 118 19.92 8.61 -2.85
CA PRO A 118 19.63 9.23 -4.15
C PRO A 118 18.59 10.35 -4.04
N LYS A 119 18.76 11.40 -4.84
CA LYS A 119 17.90 12.61 -4.75
C LYS A 119 16.40 12.28 -4.83
N ILE A 120 16.03 11.31 -5.66
CA ILE A 120 14.63 10.92 -5.87
C ILE A 120 13.97 10.32 -4.61
N PHE A 121 14.76 9.75 -3.69
CA PHE A 121 14.26 9.15 -2.45
C PHE A 121 14.44 10.07 -1.23
N ARG A 122 14.95 11.29 -1.42
CA ARG A 122 15.15 12.23 -0.32
C ARG A 122 13.85 12.93 0.03
N LEU A 123 13.28 12.59 1.16
CA LEU A 123 12.09 13.24 1.70
C LEU A 123 12.44 14.35 2.71
N THR A 124 13.70 14.40 3.16
CA THR A 124 14.16 15.39 4.13
C THR A 124 15.38 16.16 3.64
N LYS A 125 15.51 17.40 4.11
CA LYS A 125 16.68 18.26 3.96
C LYS A 125 16.95 18.95 5.30
N ASN A 126 18.18 18.83 5.79
CA ASN A 126 18.57 19.39 7.11
C ASN A 126 17.63 18.92 8.24
N LYS A 127 17.30 17.64 8.27
CA LYS A 127 16.38 17.03 9.26
C LYS A 127 14.96 17.66 9.28
N LYS A 128 14.52 18.21 8.16
CA LYS A 128 13.16 18.72 7.97
C LYS A 128 12.57 18.14 6.71
N LEU A 129 11.29 17.82 6.79
CA LEU A 129 10.55 17.34 5.63
C LEU A 129 10.61 18.36 4.49
N ILE A 130 10.77 17.89 3.26
CA ILE A 130 10.74 18.74 2.08
C ILE A 130 9.28 19.01 1.73
N ASP A 131 8.71 20.07 2.26
CA ASP A 131 7.30 20.47 2.10
C ASP A 131 6.85 20.48 0.62
N GLY A 132 7.72 20.91 -0.27
CA GLY A 132 7.40 21.03 -1.69
C GLY A 132 6.94 19.71 -2.31
N VAL A 133 7.54 18.58 -1.92
CA VAL A 133 7.13 17.23 -2.41
C VAL A 133 5.67 16.94 -2.09
N PHE A 134 5.18 17.41 -0.92
CA PHE A 134 3.80 17.21 -0.48
C PHE A 134 2.84 18.32 -0.94
N ARG A 135 3.34 19.28 -1.71
CA ARG A 135 2.58 20.40 -2.31
C ARG A 135 2.58 20.36 -3.83
N GLY A 136 3.05 19.26 -4.43
CA GLY A 136 3.08 19.07 -5.87
C GLY A 136 4.35 19.55 -6.56
N GLU A 137 5.42 19.89 -5.82
CA GLU A 137 6.74 20.08 -6.43
C GLU A 137 7.29 18.73 -6.90
N THR A 138 7.76 18.68 -8.14
CA THR A 138 8.27 17.46 -8.75
C THR A 138 9.75 17.61 -9.10
N LEU A 139 10.50 16.50 -9.05
CA LEU A 139 11.90 16.46 -9.49
C LEU A 139 12.02 16.50 -11.02
N ASN A 140 11.07 15.87 -11.70
CA ASN A 140 10.97 15.81 -13.14
C ASN A 140 9.57 16.27 -13.56
N THR A 141 9.44 16.76 -14.77
CA THR A 141 8.14 17.12 -15.33
C THR A 141 7.22 15.90 -15.35
N PRO A 142 6.05 15.95 -14.70
CA PRO A 142 5.09 14.85 -14.72
C PRO A 142 4.47 14.69 -16.11
N SER A 143 3.92 13.51 -16.39
CA SER A 143 3.06 13.32 -17.57
C SER A 143 1.73 14.04 -17.34
N MET A 144 1.49 15.10 -18.09
CA MET A 144 0.25 15.89 -17.94
C MET A 144 -0.98 15.06 -18.29
N LEU A 145 -0.88 14.19 -19.29
CA LEU A 145 -1.99 13.29 -19.65
C LEU A 145 -2.39 12.40 -18.48
N CYS A 146 -1.40 11.75 -17.83
CA CYS A 146 -1.69 10.90 -16.66
C CYS A 146 -2.29 11.71 -15.50
N VAL A 147 -1.91 12.98 -15.33
CA VAL A 147 -2.47 13.85 -14.30
C VAL A 147 -3.93 14.21 -14.59
N GLU A 148 -4.23 14.56 -15.85
CA GLU A 148 -5.60 14.87 -16.28
C GLU A 148 -6.52 13.64 -16.17
N ASP A 149 -6.05 12.47 -16.60
CA ASP A 149 -6.78 11.20 -16.44
C ASP A 149 -7.09 10.93 -14.96
N TYR A 150 -6.13 11.19 -14.07
CA TYR A 150 -6.32 11.00 -12.64
C TYR A 150 -7.33 11.99 -12.05
N LEU A 151 -7.31 13.24 -12.49
CA LEU A 151 -8.28 14.25 -12.06
C LEU A 151 -9.71 13.88 -12.49
N ASP A 152 -9.89 13.42 -13.73
CA ASP A 152 -11.18 12.95 -14.23
C ASP A 152 -11.70 11.76 -13.42
N VAL A 153 -10.84 10.78 -13.16
CA VAL A 153 -11.20 9.62 -12.34
C VAL A 153 -11.58 10.02 -10.91
N LEU A 154 -10.93 11.02 -10.31
CA LEU A 154 -11.32 11.50 -8.99
C LEU A 154 -12.72 12.15 -8.99
N GLU A 155 -13.09 12.85 -10.05
CA GLU A 155 -14.46 13.37 -10.20
C GLU A 155 -15.48 12.22 -10.36
N TRP A 156 -15.13 11.20 -11.15
CA TRP A 156 -15.96 9.99 -11.24
C TRP A 156 -16.10 9.31 -9.86
N VAL A 157 -15.01 9.14 -9.09
CA VAL A 157 -15.06 8.58 -7.73
C VAL A 157 -16.00 9.36 -6.84
N LYS A 158 -15.97 10.70 -6.88
CA LYS A 158 -16.91 11.55 -6.14
C LYS A 158 -18.36 11.28 -6.56
N SER A 159 -18.61 11.13 -7.87
CA SER A 159 -19.95 10.93 -8.43
C SER A 159 -20.60 9.62 -8.00
N ILE A 160 -19.82 8.59 -7.69
CA ILE A 160 -20.30 7.26 -7.26
C ILE A 160 -20.32 7.06 -5.74
N GLY A 161 -20.14 8.12 -4.96
CA GLY A 161 -20.17 8.06 -3.49
C GLY A 161 -18.78 8.05 -2.81
N GLY A 162 -17.74 8.46 -3.53
CA GLY A 162 -16.38 8.58 -3.01
C GLY A 162 -15.72 7.23 -2.74
N TYR A 163 -14.81 7.21 -1.79
CA TYR A 163 -14.05 6.02 -1.38
C TYR A 163 -14.94 4.81 -1.03
N LYS A 164 -16.07 5.06 -0.35
CA LYS A 164 -17.01 3.98 0.00
C LYS A 164 -17.69 3.41 -1.25
N GLY A 165 -18.05 4.25 -2.21
CA GLY A 165 -18.69 3.81 -3.45
C GLY A 165 -17.75 2.94 -4.30
N THR A 166 -16.45 3.23 -4.33
CA THR A 166 -15.48 2.38 -5.04
C THR A 166 -15.31 1.02 -4.37
N ILE A 167 -15.25 0.97 -3.04
CA ILE A 167 -15.17 -0.28 -2.26
C ILE A 167 -16.43 -1.12 -2.47
N GLU A 168 -17.60 -0.52 -2.39
CA GLU A 168 -18.87 -1.21 -2.63
C GLU A 168 -18.92 -1.81 -4.04
N ARG A 169 -18.48 -1.05 -5.04
CA ARG A 169 -18.38 -1.54 -6.42
C ARG A 169 -17.43 -2.72 -6.55
N ALA A 170 -16.25 -2.66 -5.92
CA ALA A 170 -15.28 -3.74 -5.92
C ALA A 170 -15.85 -5.02 -5.26
N ASN A 171 -16.49 -4.87 -4.10
CA ASN A 171 -17.12 -5.97 -3.38
C ASN A 171 -18.27 -6.60 -4.16
N ASN A 172 -19.11 -5.80 -4.81
CA ASN A 172 -20.20 -6.30 -5.66
C ASN A 172 -19.65 -7.10 -6.85
N ASN A 173 -18.62 -6.60 -7.53
CA ASN A 173 -17.98 -7.32 -8.63
C ASN A 173 -17.37 -8.65 -8.16
N PHE A 174 -16.67 -8.65 -7.04
CA PHE A 174 -16.11 -9.86 -6.45
C PHE A 174 -17.19 -10.86 -6.04
N SER A 175 -18.28 -10.39 -5.44
CA SER A 175 -19.42 -11.25 -5.06
C SER A 175 -20.03 -11.98 -6.25
N ILE A 176 -20.15 -11.32 -7.40
CA ILE A 176 -20.66 -11.94 -8.63
C ILE A 176 -19.70 -13.05 -9.10
N ILE A 177 -18.40 -12.77 -9.12
CA ILE A 177 -17.38 -13.75 -9.50
C ILE A 177 -17.39 -14.95 -8.55
N LYS A 178 -17.46 -14.69 -7.23
CA LYS A 178 -17.51 -15.74 -6.20
C LYS A 178 -18.74 -16.63 -6.36
N GLN A 179 -19.90 -16.04 -6.61
CA GLN A 179 -21.12 -16.80 -6.87
C GLN A 179 -21.01 -17.67 -8.13
N TRP A 180 -20.39 -17.15 -9.17
CA TRP A 180 -20.17 -17.90 -10.40
C TRP A 180 -19.20 -19.08 -10.18
N ILE A 181 -18.08 -18.87 -9.52
CA ILE A 181 -17.10 -19.93 -9.21
C ILE A 181 -17.75 -21.03 -8.38
N ASN A 182 -18.53 -20.70 -7.37
CA ASN A 182 -19.23 -21.67 -6.51
C ASN A 182 -20.24 -22.58 -7.23
N GLN A 183 -20.55 -22.30 -8.49
CA GLN A 183 -21.44 -23.12 -9.32
C GLN A 183 -20.67 -24.09 -10.25
N ILE A 184 -19.33 -24.09 -10.18
CA ILE A 184 -18.48 -24.80 -11.13
C ILE A 184 -17.57 -25.77 -10.38
N ASP A 185 -17.82 -27.06 -10.51
CA ASP A 185 -17.15 -28.13 -9.73
C ASP A 185 -15.62 -28.25 -9.96
N TRP A 186 -15.11 -27.74 -11.07
CA TRP A 186 -13.69 -27.84 -11.43
C TRP A 186 -12.90 -26.54 -11.21
N LEU A 187 -13.52 -25.51 -10.68
CA LEU A 187 -12.91 -24.18 -10.47
C LEU A 187 -12.97 -23.82 -9.00
N ASP A 188 -11.85 -23.31 -8.46
CA ASP A 188 -11.77 -22.85 -7.09
C ASP A 188 -10.82 -21.64 -6.99
N PHE A 189 -10.86 -20.95 -5.87
CA PHE A 189 -9.90 -19.90 -5.56
C PHE A 189 -8.56 -20.52 -5.11
N LEU A 190 -7.47 -19.92 -5.56
CA LEU A 190 -6.13 -20.30 -5.08
C LEU A 190 -5.92 -19.92 -3.61
N CYS A 191 -6.40 -18.72 -3.25
CA CYS A 191 -6.27 -18.21 -1.90
C CYS A 191 -7.37 -18.80 -1.00
N VAL A 192 -6.97 -19.38 0.11
CA VAL A 192 -7.86 -19.81 1.18
C VAL A 192 -8.02 -18.67 2.15
N ASP A 193 -9.25 -18.13 2.29
CA ASP A 193 -9.59 -17.05 3.23
C ASP A 193 -9.35 -17.47 4.69
#